data_901c0fc93f874a6392ee5edda743a715
#
_entry.id   901c0fc93f874a6392ee5edda743a715
#
_cell.length_a   1.000
_cell.length_b   1.000
_cell.length_c   1.000
_cell.angle_alpha   90.00
_cell.angle_beta   90.00
_cell.angle_gamma   90.00
#
_symmetry.space_group_name_H-M   'P 1'
#
loop_
_entity.id
_entity.type
_entity.pdbx_description
1 polymer ?
#
loop_
_entity_poly.entity_id
_entity_poly.type
_entity_poly.pdbx_seq_one_letter_code
_entity_poly.pdbx_strand_id
1 'polypeptide(L)'
;MNNNIPKTILITGATSGFGKATAKLFNEKGWQTIITGRRADRLEELAKELGEKSLPLAFDISDRRAVKSAIQNISPNFNNISVLCNNAGLALGLEGADNANLDDWDQMIDTNIKGLVYATRAILPLMVENGEGHIINLGSVAGSYPYPGGNVYGGTKAFVSQFSLNLRADLVGKRINVTSVEPGLAET
;
A
#
# COMPACT_ATOMS: atom_id res chain seq x y z
N MET A 1 -16.17 -28.61 8.84
CA MET A 1 -16.88 -27.60 8.03
C MET A 1 -15.80 -26.65 7.50
N ASN A 2 -15.47 -26.74 6.21
CA ASN A 2 -14.56 -25.77 5.61
C ASN A 2 -15.30 -24.44 5.50
N ASN A 3 -15.17 -23.60 6.52
CA ASN A 3 -15.56 -22.20 6.43
C ASN A 3 -14.59 -21.53 5.45
N ASN A 4 -14.97 -21.53 4.19
CA ASN A 4 -14.22 -20.85 3.13
C ASN A 4 -14.43 -19.34 3.28
N ILE A 5 -13.82 -18.75 4.35
CA ILE A 5 -13.85 -17.30 4.55
C ILE A 5 -13.11 -16.69 3.35
N PRO A 6 -13.75 -15.80 2.60
CA PRO A 6 -13.12 -15.19 1.43
C PRO A 6 -11.80 -14.51 1.82
N LYS A 7 -10.77 -14.68 0.99
CA LYS A 7 -9.50 -13.96 1.17
C LYS A 7 -9.68 -12.49 0.83
N THR A 8 -9.08 -11.64 1.64
CA THR A 8 -9.17 -10.18 1.48
C THR A 8 -7.79 -9.61 1.13
N ILE A 9 -7.75 -8.71 0.16
CA ILE A 9 -6.62 -7.82 -0.10
C ILE A 9 -6.92 -6.41 0.37
N LEU A 10 -6.00 -5.79 1.12
CA LEU A 10 -6.02 -4.36 1.41
C LEU A 10 -5.04 -3.64 0.49
N ILE A 11 -5.52 -2.61 -0.23
CA ILE A 11 -4.75 -1.86 -1.21
C ILE A 11 -4.72 -0.39 -0.79
N THR A 12 -3.52 0.13 -0.55
CA THR A 12 -3.35 1.56 -0.27
C THR A 12 -3.21 2.35 -1.57
N GLY A 13 -3.83 3.56 -1.63
CA GLY A 13 -3.77 4.39 -2.83
C GLY A 13 -4.52 3.80 -4.03
N ALA A 14 -5.71 3.21 -3.81
CA ALA A 14 -6.48 2.50 -4.83
C ALA A 14 -7.27 3.41 -5.79
N THR A 15 -7.20 4.74 -5.66
CA THR A 15 -8.03 5.67 -6.46
C THR A 15 -7.53 5.90 -7.89
N SER A 16 -6.36 5.39 -8.27
CA SER A 16 -5.77 5.54 -9.61
C SER A 16 -4.66 4.51 -9.86
N GLY A 17 -4.15 4.46 -11.09
CA GLY A 17 -2.94 3.73 -11.49
C GLY A 17 -2.93 2.26 -11.08
N PHE A 18 -1.78 1.79 -10.64
CA PHE A 18 -1.58 0.39 -10.22
C PHE A 18 -2.54 -0.05 -9.11
N GLY A 19 -2.84 0.82 -8.14
CA GLY A 19 -3.76 0.49 -7.05
C GLY A 19 -5.17 0.18 -7.54
N LYS A 20 -5.71 1.01 -8.45
CA LYS A 20 -7.02 0.79 -9.07
C LYS A 20 -7.03 -0.49 -9.92
N ALA A 21 -5.99 -0.70 -10.73
CA ALA A 21 -5.86 -1.90 -11.56
C ALA A 21 -5.77 -3.18 -10.70
N THR A 22 -4.99 -3.13 -9.61
CA THR A 22 -4.88 -4.24 -8.65
C THR A 22 -6.22 -4.55 -8.00
N ALA A 23 -6.99 -3.53 -7.58
CA ALA A 23 -8.30 -3.72 -6.97
C ALA A 23 -9.25 -4.44 -7.92
N LYS A 24 -9.31 -4.02 -9.19
CA LYS A 24 -10.14 -4.65 -10.22
C LYS A 24 -9.74 -6.11 -10.45
N LEU A 25 -8.45 -6.37 -10.64
CA LEU A 25 -7.94 -7.71 -10.91
C LEU A 25 -8.25 -8.69 -9.77
N PHE A 26 -8.02 -8.30 -8.52
CA PHE A 26 -8.31 -9.16 -7.37
C PHE A 26 -9.81 -9.40 -7.21
N ASN A 27 -10.64 -8.36 -7.42
CA ASN A 27 -12.09 -8.50 -7.37
C ASN A 27 -12.62 -9.46 -8.46
N GLU A 28 -12.13 -9.36 -9.70
CA GLU A 28 -12.42 -10.28 -10.80
C GLU A 28 -12.04 -11.74 -10.46
N LYS A 29 -10.96 -11.93 -9.68
CA LYS A 29 -10.53 -13.25 -9.19
C LYS A 29 -11.35 -13.73 -7.98
N GLY A 30 -12.38 -13.00 -7.58
CA GLY A 30 -13.30 -13.38 -6.51
C GLY A 30 -12.87 -13.00 -5.10
N TRP A 31 -11.76 -12.25 -4.94
CA TRP A 31 -11.30 -11.75 -3.65
C TRP A 31 -12.17 -10.61 -3.13
N GLN A 32 -12.22 -10.49 -1.81
CA GLN A 32 -12.67 -9.24 -1.20
C GLN A 32 -11.56 -8.19 -1.29
N THR A 33 -11.94 -6.94 -1.51
CA THR A 33 -11.00 -5.83 -1.67
C THR A 33 -11.30 -4.72 -0.67
N ILE A 34 -10.33 -4.36 0.15
CA ILE A 34 -10.36 -3.13 0.94
C ILE A 34 -9.55 -2.10 0.16
N ILE A 35 -10.21 -1.07 -0.31
CA ILE A 35 -9.62 -0.01 -1.12
C ILE A 35 -9.47 1.27 -0.30
N THR A 36 -8.25 1.80 -0.22
CA THR A 36 -8.01 2.99 0.62
C THR A 36 -7.41 4.15 -0.16
N GLY A 37 -7.64 5.36 0.32
CA GLY A 37 -7.11 6.60 -0.26
C GLY A 37 -7.72 7.84 0.39
N ARG A 38 -7.29 9.03 -0.04
CA ARG A 38 -7.77 10.30 0.51
C ARG A 38 -9.07 10.80 -0.15
N ARG A 39 -9.32 10.40 -1.40
CA ARG A 39 -10.45 10.89 -2.21
C ARG A 39 -11.64 9.95 -2.03
N ALA A 40 -12.53 10.32 -1.09
CA ALA A 40 -13.70 9.51 -0.75
C ALA A 40 -14.62 9.27 -1.96
N ASP A 41 -14.87 10.32 -2.74
CA ASP A 41 -15.68 10.28 -3.97
C ASP A 41 -15.20 9.19 -4.95
N ARG A 42 -13.89 9.16 -5.23
CA ARG A 42 -13.30 8.16 -6.14
C ARG A 42 -13.28 6.74 -5.57
N LEU A 43 -13.15 6.62 -4.24
CA LEU A 43 -13.24 5.32 -3.60
C LEU A 43 -14.65 4.76 -3.66
N GLU A 44 -15.67 5.61 -3.44
CA GLU A 44 -17.07 5.21 -3.56
C GLU A 44 -17.45 4.83 -5.00
N GLU A 45 -16.96 5.57 -5.99
CA GLU A 45 -17.11 5.22 -7.40
C GLU A 45 -16.50 3.84 -7.71
N LEU A 46 -15.26 3.62 -7.29
CA LEU A 46 -14.60 2.34 -7.50
C LEU A 46 -15.31 1.21 -6.72
N ALA A 47 -15.76 1.45 -5.50
CA ALA A 47 -16.50 0.46 -4.73
C ALA A 47 -17.81 0.06 -5.40
N LYS A 48 -18.54 1.01 -6.00
CA LYS A 48 -19.75 0.71 -6.80
C LYS A 48 -19.43 -0.16 -8.02
N GLU A 49 -18.30 0.11 -8.68
CA GLU A 49 -17.85 -0.69 -9.82
C GLU A 49 -17.49 -2.14 -9.41
N LEU A 50 -16.85 -2.30 -8.25
CA LEU A 50 -16.37 -3.59 -7.72
C LEU A 50 -17.50 -4.40 -7.03
N GLY A 51 -18.57 -3.76 -6.61
CA GLY A 51 -19.73 -4.39 -5.97
C GLY A 51 -19.51 -4.76 -4.50
N GLU A 52 -20.34 -5.65 -3.99
CA GLU A 52 -20.47 -5.99 -2.56
C GLU A 52 -19.18 -6.58 -1.92
N LYS A 53 -18.24 -7.05 -2.73
CA LYS A 53 -16.95 -7.56 -2.26
C LYS A 53 -15.90 -6.47 -2.04
N SER A 54 -16.30 -5.18 -2.09
CA SER A 54 -15.40 -4.06 -1.91
C SER A 54 -15.78 -3.20 -0.71
N LEU A 55 -14.79 -2.85 0.09
CA LEU A 55 -14.92 -1.94 1.25
C LEU A 55 -14.06 -0.70 1.02
N PRO A 56 -14.65 0.47 0.75
CA PRO A 56 -13.91 1.72 0.66
C PRO A 56 -13.61 2.28 2.05
N LEU A 57 -12.36 2.71 2.28
CA LEU A 57 -11.92 3.37 3.50
C LEU A 57 -11.16 4.67 3.15
N ALA A 58 -11.78 5.81 3.38
CA ALA A 58 -11.20 7.11 3.09
C ALA A 58 -10.41 7.63 4.29
N PHE A 59 -9.10 7.75 4.15
CA PHE A 59 -8.20 8.36 5.14
C PHE A 59 -6.88 8.79 4.49
N ASP A 60 -6.14 9.67 5.19
CA ASP A 60 -4.75 9.97 4.83
C ASP A 60 -3.82 8.94 5.44
N ILE A 61 -3.04 8.27 4.60
CA ILE A 61 -2.11 7.22 5.03
C ILE A 61 -0.93 7.77 5.85
N SER A 62 -0.63 9.06 5.72
CA SER A 62 0.40 9.74 6.52
C SER A 62 -0.06 10.05 7.96
N ASP A 63 -1.37 10.02 8.22
CA ASP A 63 -1.93 10.14 9.57
C ASP A 63 -1.98 8.78 10.28
N ARG A 64 -1.04 8.58 11.19
CA ARG A 64 -0.93 7.35 12.01
C ARG A 64 -2.21 7.01 12.77
N ARG A 65 -2.95 8.03 13.27
CA ARG A 65 -4.17 7.79 14.03
C ARG A 65 -5.30 7.36 13.12
N ALA A 66 -5.44 8.02 11.97
CA ALA A 66 -6.41 7.66 10.96
C ALA A 66 -6.20 6.22 10.44
N VAL A 67 -4.95 5.84 10.11
CA VAL A 67 -4.61 4.46 9.73
C VAL A 67 -5.02 3.46 10.80
N LYS A 68 -4.61 3.70 12.07
CA LYS A 68 -4.95 2.80 13.17
C LYS A 68 -6.46 2.65 13.34
N SER A 69 -7.18 3.76 13.36
CA SER A 69 -8.64 3.77 13.52
C SER A 69 -9.34 3.04 12.37
N ALA A 70 -8.95 3.31 11.13
CA ALA A 70 -9.54 2.67 9.97
C ALA A 70 -9.39 1.15 10.00
N ILE A 71 -8.19 0.65 10.34
CA ILE A 71 -7.92 -0.80 10.39
C ILE A 71 -8.66 -1.46 11.57
N GLN A 72 -8.72 -0.83 12.73
CA GLN A 72 -9.44 -1.38 13.90
C GLN A 72 -10.95 -1.47 13.70
N ASN A 73 -11.52 -0.65 12.82
CA ASN A 73 -12.95 -0.61 12.51
C ASN A 73 -13.34 -1.38 11.25
N ILE A 74 -12.44 -2.19 10.68
CA ILE A 74 -12.79 -3.05 9.55
C ILE A 74 -13.88 -4.03 9.96
N SER A 75 -14.92 -4.11 9.14
CA SER A 75 -16.02 -5.06 9.34
C SER A 75 -15.51 -6.50 9.44
N PRO A 76 -16.06 -7.32 10.35
CA PRO A 76 -15.66 -8.73 10.51
C PRO A 76 -15.66 -9.54 9.22
N ASN A 77 -16.56 -9.22 8.29
CA ASN A 77 -16.63 -9.88 6.99
C ASN A 77 -15.40 -9.67 6.11
N PHE A 78 -14.60 -8.62 6.35
CA PHE A 78 -13.39 -8.27 5.62
C PHE A 78 -12.10 -8.56 6.39
N ASN A 79 -12.18 -9.15 7.58
CA ASN A 79 -11.05 -9.30 8.51
C ASN A 79 -10.01 -10.35 8.09
N ASN A 80 -10.32 -11.23 7.13
CA ASN A 80 -9.38 -12.24 6.65
C ASN A 80 -8.39 -11.64 5.64
N ILE A 81 -7.61 -10.61 6.10
CA ILE A 81 -6.64 -9.91 5.25
C ILE A 81 -5.44 -10.82 5.01
N SER A 82 -5.40 -11.42 3.83
CA SER A 82 -4.32 -12.30 3.39
C SER A 82 -3.25 -11.57 2.57
N VAL A 83 -3.58 -10.41 1.99
CA VAL A 83 -2.64 -9.60 1.21
C VAL A 83 -2.73 -8.13 1.62
N LEU A 84 -1.58 -7.51 1.87
CA LEU A 84 -1.42 -6.06 1.97
C LEU A 84 -0.64 -5.57 0.74
N CYS A 85 -1.26 -4.73 -0.07
CA CYS A 85 -0.61 -4.03 -1.17
C CYS A 85 -0.31 -2.57 -0.77
N ASN A 86 0.91 -2.30 -0.35
CA ASN A 86 1.43 -0.97 -0.07
C ASN A 86 1.75 -0.27 -1.40
N ASN A 87 0.70 0.23 -2.05
CA ASN A 87 0.79 0.91 -3.33
C ASN A 87 0.78 2.44 -3.20
N ALA A 88 0.19 3.00 -2.12
CA ALA A 88 0.18 4.44 -1.93
C ALA A 88 1.58 5.03 -2.01
N GLY A 89 1.75 6.01 -2.88
CA GLY A 89 3.01 6.71 -3.09
C GLY A 89 2.82 7.81 -4.13
N LEU A 90 3.73 8.76 -4.10
CA LEU A 90 3.75 9.88 -5.04
C LEU A 90 5.19 10.30 -5.34
N ALA A 91 5.38 10.91 -6.50
CA ALA A 91 6.60 11.59 -6.91
C ALA A 91 6.22 13.05 -7.20
N LEU A 92 6.87 14.00 -6.54
CA LEU A 92 6.62 15.43 -6.66
C LEU A 92 7.92 16.15 -7.02
N GLY A 93 7.78 17.19 -7.85
CA GLY A 93 8.91 18.00 -8.29
C GLY A 93 9.88 17.25 -9.21
N LEU A 94 10.60 17.99 -10.03
CA LEU A 94 11.69 17.48 -10.87
C LEU A 94 12.93 18.39 -10.77
N GLU A 95 12.89 19.35 -9.86
CA GLU A 95 13.96 20.32 -9.64
C GLU A 95 15.17 19.66 -8.99
N GLY A 96 16.34 20.21 -9.25
CA GLY A 96 17.57 19.84 -8.54
C GLY A 96 17.44 20.14 -7.04
N ALA A 97 18.24 19.47 -6.22
CA ALA A 97 18.17 19.56 -4.77
C ALA A 97 18.40 20.98 -4.22
N ASP A 98 19.06 21.84 -4.97
CA ASP A 98 19.32 23.25 -4.64
C ASP A 98 18.09 24.15 -4.79
N ASN A 99 17.06 23.73 -5.54
CA ASN A 99 15.85 24.49 -5.80
C ASN A 99 14.54 23.73 -5.49
N ALA A 100 14.64 22.51 -5.00
CA ALA A 100 13.48 21.67 -4.72
C ALA A 100 12.61 22.25 -3.59
N ASN A 101 11.30 22.07 -3.70
CA ASN A 101 10.35 22.47 -2.67
C ASN A 101 10.40 21.46 -1.50
N LEU A 102 10.66 21.97 -0.30
CA LEU A 102 10.72 21.14 0.92
C LEU A 102 9.35 20.53 1.28
N ASP A 103 8.25 21.22 1.01
CA ASP A 103 6.90 20.67 1.26
C ASP A 103 6.63 19.42 0.39
N ASP A 104 7.14 19.40 -0.85
CA ASP A 104 7.08 18.22 -1.73
C ASP A 104 7.91 17.06 -1.16
N TRP A 105 9.10 17.37 -0.63
CA TRP A 105 9.96 16.38 0.00
C TRP A 105 9.30 15.79 1.24
N ASP A 106 8.77 16.62 2.12
CA ASP A 106 8.05 16.19 3.32
C ASP A 106 6.85 15.32 2.95
N GLN A 107 6.07 15.74 1.95
CA GLN A 107 4.92 14.96 1.50
C GLN A 107 5.32 13.60 0.91
N MET A 108 6.44 13.52 0.17
CA MET A 108 6.98 12.25 -0.31
C MET A 108 7.42 11.33 0.84
N ILE A 109 8.13 11.87 1.83
CA ILE A 109 8.56 11.12 3.02
C ILE A 109 7.33 10.62 3.81
N ASP A 110 6.38 11.49 4.05
CA ASP A 110 5.19 11.18 4.83
C ASP A 110 4.33 10.09 4.17
N THR A 111 4.15 10.17 2.85
CA THR A 111 3.33 9.21 2.13
C THR A 111 4.10 7.91 1.85
N ASN A 112 5.28 8.00 1.23
CA ASN A 112 5.99 6.84 0.70
C ASN A 112 6.71 6.03 1.79
N ILE A 113 7.11 6.68 2.90
CA ILE A 113 7.81 6.04 4.02
C ILE A 113 6.86 5.84 5.19
N LYS A 114 6.40 6.94 5.84
CA LYS A 114 5.57 6.82 7.05
C LYS A 114 4.27 6.08 6.77
N GLY A 115 3.58 6.40 5.67
CA GLY A 115 2.35 5.73 5.27
C GLY A 115 2.51 4.22 5.08
N LEU A 116 3.55 3.79 4.38
CA LEU A 116 3.88 2.37 4.20
C LEU A 116 4.17 1.68 5.53
N VAL A 117 4.96 2.31 6.41
CA VAL A 117 5.29 1.76 7.73
C VAL A 117 4.04 1.64 8.61
N TYR A 118 3.16 2.65 8.61
CA TYR A 118 1.93 2.63 9.40
C TYR A 118 0.96 1.55 8.94
N ALA A 119 0.71 1.43 7.64
CA ALA A 119 -0.13 0.39 7.08
C ALA A 119 0.42 -1.01 7.39
N THR A 120 1.71 -1.22 7.14
CA THR A 120 2.38 -2.49 7.44
C THR A 120 2.24 -2.85 8.93
N ARG A 121 2.55 -1.92 9.83
CA ARG A 121 2.47 -2.17 11.28
C ARG A 121 1.05 -2.42 11.77
N ALA A 122 0.04 -1.84 11.12
CA ALA A 122 -1.35 -2.04 11.47
C ALA A 122 -1.89 -3.41 11.02
N ILE A 123 -1.47 -3.89 9.84
CA ILE A 123 -1.98 -5.12 9.22
C ILE A 123 -1.18 -6.37 9.62
N LEU A 124 0.14 -6.25 9.77
CA LEU A 124 1.01 -7.40 10.05
C LEU A 124 0.57 -8.26 11.26
N PRO A 125 0.12 -7.70 12.40
CA PRO A 125 -0.37 -8.50 13.51
C PRO A 125 -1.55 -9.40 13.14
N LEU A 126 -2.47 -8.91 12.29
CA LEU A 126 -3.62 -9.69 11.82
C LEU A 126 -3.17 -10.88 10.97
N MET A 127 -2.17 -10.67 10.09
CA MET A 127 -1.59 -11.76 9.29
C MET A 127 -0.87 -12.80 10.17
N VAL A 128 -0.18 -12.34 11.22
CA VAL A 128 0.49 -13.25 12.18
C VAL A 128 -0.53 -14.09 12.93
N GLU A 129 -1.64 -13.49 13.38
CA GLU A 129 -2.75 -14.17 14.04
C GLU A 129 -3.44 -15.17 13.10
N ASN A 130 -3.67 -14.80 11.85
CA ASN A 130 -4.24 -15.68 10.82
C ASN A 130 -3.27 -16.79 10.39
N GLY A 131 -1.99 -16.71 10.75
CA GLY A 131 -0.96 -17.70 10.45
C GLY A 131 -0.45 -17.69 9.01
N GLU A 132 -0.92 -16.79 8.14
CA GLU A 132 -0.43 -16.60 6.77
C GLU A 132 -0.63 -15.17 6.28
N GLY A 133 0.16 -14.74 5.31
CA GLY A 133 0.00 -13.43 4.69
C GLY A 133 0.99 -13.15 3.57
N HIS A 134 0.73 -12.09 2.81
CA HIS A 134 1.64 -11.58 1.80
C HIS A 134 1.64 -10.05 1.79
N ILE A 135 2.78 -9.45 2.02
CA ILE A 135 2.99 -8.00 1.91
C ILE A 135 3.64 -7.71 0.56
N ILE A 136 2.99 -6.89 -0.25
CA ILE A 136 3.49 -6.43 -1.54
C ILE A 136 3.77 -4.93 -1.43
N ASN A 137 5.03 -4.53 -1.56
CA ASN A 137 5.47 -3.15 -1.49
C ASN A 137 5.79 -2.61 -2.89
N LEU A 138 5.19 -1.49 -3.29
CA LEU A 138 5.49 -0.80 -4.55
C LEU A 138 6.75 0.05 -4.37
N GLY A 139 7.88 -0.54 -4.76
CA GLY A 139 9.16 0.13 -4.95
C GLY A 139 9.21 0.94 -6.25
N SER A 140 10.39 1.06 -6.80
CA SER A 140 10.67 1.64 -8.12
C SER A 140 12.12 1.36 -8.48
N VAL A 141 12.45 1.27 -9.77
CA VAL A 141 13.84 1.31 -10.25
C VAL A 141 14.57 2.58 -9.79
N ALA A 142 13.84 3.66 -9.51
CA ALA A 142 14.39 4.90 -8.94
C ALA A 142 15.05 4.72 -7.57
N GLY A 143 14.76 3.64 -6.86
CA GLY A 143 15.42 3.31 -5.59
C GLY A 143 16.84 2.76 -5.78
N SER A 144 17.17 2.27 -6.98
CA SER A 144 18.48 1.68 -7.32
C SER A 144 19.27 2.51 -8.33
N TYR A 145 18.58 3.22 -9.21
CA TYR A 145 19.20 3.99 -10.30
C TYR A 145 18.93 5.49 -10.13
N PRO A 146 19.96 6.29 -9.84
CA PRO A 146 19.82 7.74 -9.68
C PRO A 146 19.53 8.43 -11.01
N TYR A 147 18.76 9.52 -10.95
CA TYR A 147 18.49 10.39 -12.09
C TYR A 147 18.33 11.85 -11.63
N PRO A 148 18.58 12.85 -12.48
CA PRO A 148 18.38 14.25 -12.14
C PRO A 148 16.94 14.52 -11.67
N GLY A 149 16.78 15.21 -10.55
CA GLY A 149 15.47 15.48 -9.93
C GLY A 149 14.88 14.32 -9.11
N GLY A 150 15.53 13.14 -9.11
CA GLY A 150 15.07 11.95 -8.37
C GLY A 150 15.27 12.03 -6.85
N ASN A 151 16.14 12.88 -6.38
CA ASN A 151 16.53 13.19 -5.00
C ASN A 151 15.76 12.43 -3.89
N VAL A 152 14.77 13.06 -3.23
CA VAL A 152 14.00 12.42 -2.14
C VAL A 152 13.14 11.27 -2.63
N TYR A 153 12.53 11.36 -3.83
CA TYR A 153 11.74 10.25 -4.36
C TYR A 153 12.55 8.96 -4.46
N GLY A 154 13.74 9.01 -5.09
CA GLY A 154 14.65 7.86 -5.16
C GLY A 154 15.02 7.34 -3.77
N GLY A 155 15.31 8.24 -2.82
CA GLY A 155 15.57 7.90 -1.43
C GLY A 155 14.41 7.17 -0.76
N THR A 156 13.16 7.62 -0.99
CA THR A 156 11.98 6.92 -0.45
C THR A 156 11.81 5.52 -1.03
N LYS A 157 12.12 5.35 -2.32
CA LYS A 157 12.01 4.03 -2.99
C LYS A 157 13.14 3.08 -2.60
N ALA A 158 14.36 3.58 -2.35
CA ALA A 158 15.45 2.82 -1.74
C ALA A 158 15.07 2.33 -0.33
N PHE A 159 14.40 3.20 0.48
CA PHE A 159 13.85 2.78 1.77
C PHE A 159 12.88 1.61 1.62
N VAL A 160 11.95 1.64 0.66
CA VAL A 160 10.98 0.56 0.43
C VAL A 160 11.67 -0.77 0.14
N SER A 161 12.71 -0.76 -0.70
CA SER A 161 13.49 -1.95 -1.04
C SER A 161 14.20 -2.51 0.20
N GLN A 162 14.92 -1.68 0.95
CA GLN A 162 15.63 -2.13 2.16
C GLN A 162 14.66 -2.57 3.26
N PHE A 163 13.56 -1.84 3.47
CA PHE A 163 12.54 -2.22 4.43
C PHE A 163 11.91 -3.57 4.11
N SER A 164 11.69 -3.87 2.83
CA SER A 164 11.17 -5.17 2.39
C SER A 164 12.15 -6.32 2.72
N LEU A 165 13.46 -6.10 2.56
CA LEU A 165 14.48 -7.08 2.94
C LEU A 165 14.48 -7.32 4.46
N ASN A 166 14.44 -6.25 5.25
CA ASN A 166 14.41 -6.35 6.72
C ASN A 166 13.15 -7.05 7.21
N LEU A 167 11.97 -6.75 6.63
CA LEU A 167 10.73 -7.47 6.95
C LEU A 167 10.84 -8.97 6.67
N ARG A 168 11.50 -9.38 5.58
CA ARG A 168 11.74 -10.81 5.31
C ARG A 168 12.56 -11.45 6.41
N ALA A 169 13.60 -10.76 6.91
CA ALA A 169 14.42 -11.25 8.01
C ALA A 169 13.62 -11.35 9.33
N ASP A 170 12.80 -10.35 9.65
CA ASP A 170 11.95 -10.34 10.86
C ASP A 170 10.86 -11.43 10.83
N LEU A 171 10.47 -11.88 9.64
CA LEU A 171 9.37 -12.82 9.45
C LEU A 171 9.84 -14.26 9.17
N VAL A 172 11.13 -14.54 9.32
CA VAL A 172 11.65 -15.91 9.23
C VAL A 172 10.90 -16.82 10.22
N GLY A 173 10.46 -17.98 9.74
CA GLY A 173 9.66 -18.93 10.53
C GLY A 173 8.16 -18.63 10.58
N LYS A 174 7.68 -17.51 9.99
CA LYS A 174 6.26 -17.21 9.78
C LYS A 174 5.88 -17.47 8.32
N ARG A 175 4.64 -17.92 8.08
CA ARG A 175 4.12 -18.10 6.72
C ARG A 175 3.63 -16.75 6.12
N ILE A 176 4.49 -15.74 6.18
CA ILE A 176 4.22 -14.41 5.66
C ILE A 176 5.32 -14.07 4.66
N ASN A 177 4.91 -13.84 3.41
CA ASN A 177 5.82 -13.44 2.35
C ASN A 177 5.91 -11.91 2.23
N VAL A 178 7.05 -11.41 1.75
CA VAL A 178 7.24 -10.00 1.42
C VAL A 178 7.83 -9.90 0.02
N THR A 179 7.16 -9.14 -0.86
CA THR A 179 7.61 -8.87 -2.23
C THR A 179 7.78 -7.37 -2.42
N SER A 180 8.94 -6.94 -2.91
CA SER A 180 9.13 -5.61 -3.50
C SER A 180 8.90 -5.72 -5.01
N VAL A 181 8.00 -4.89 -5.55
CA VAL A 181 7.76 -4.73 -6.98
C VAL A 181 8.36 -3.40 -7.38
N GLU A 182 9.30 -3.39 -8.31
CA GLU A 182 10.07 -2.21 -8.68
C GLU A 182 9.85 -1.84 -10.16
N PRO A 183 8.71 -1.21 -10.47
CA PRO A 183 8.41 -0.84 -11.84
C PRO A 183 9.37 0.25 -12.34
N GLY A 184 9.60 0.23 -13.66
CA GLY A 184 10.20 1.34 -14.39
C GLY A 184 9.16 2.43 -14.70
N LEU A 185 9.38 3.17 -15.79
CA LEU A 185 8.40 4.13 -16.30
C LEU A 185 7.12 3.39 -16.70
N ALA A 186 6.00 3.87 -16.21
CA ALA A 186 4.68 3.33 -16.52
C ALA A 186 3.68 4.47 -16.72
N GLU A 187 2.78 4.29 -17.68
CA GLU A 187 1.61 5.15 -17.84
C GLU A 187 0.57 4.78 -16.78
N THR A 188 0.15 5.75 -15.94
CA THR A 188 -0.79 5.52 -14.83
C THR A 188 -1.89 6.59 -14.79
#